data_754b4842175d62dc34369aca9bb013e8
#
_entry.id   754b4842175d62dc34369aca9bb013e8
#
_cell.length_a   1.000
_cell.length_b   1.000
_cell.length_c   1.000
_cell.angle_alpha   90.00
_cell.angle_beta   90.00
_cell.angle_gamma   90.00
#
_symmetry.space_group_name_H-M   'P 1'
#
loop_
_entity.id
_entity.type
_entity.pdbx_description
1 polymer ?
#
loop_
_entity_poly.entity_id
_entity_poly.type
_entity_poly.pdbx_seq_one_letter_code
_entity_poly.pdbx_strand_id
1 'polypeptide(L)'
;MHVTRTLIRLIFLMSACERLNSAVFQICSFIVRTLMSCIREFREIFQRKSMPCLYLFIEKYKNSDLKELSRFASGLEKDLSAVENAVASPLSNGFVEGTNSKLKMIKRTMYGRCGKELLAAKLILSNG
;
A
#
# COMPACT_ATOMS: atom_id res chain seq x y z
N MET A 1 -1.24 -1.17 -3.58
CA MET A 1 -2.01 -0.86 -4.79
C MET A 1 -3.51 -0.96 -4.61
N HIS A 2 -4.05 -1.88 -3.85
CA HIS A 2 -5.49 -1.87 -3.52
C HIS A 2 -5.93 -0.64 -2.72
N VAL A 3 -5.10 -0.15 -1.81
CA VAL A 3 -5.37 1.04 -0.98
C VAL A 3 -5.51 2.31 -1.81
N THR A 4 -4.67 2.51 -2.84
CA THR A 4 -4.76 3.68 -3.73
C THR A 4 -5.99 3.66 -4.62
N ARG A 5 -6.42 2.50 -5.11
CA ARG A 5 -7.67 2.37 -5.88
C ARG A 5 -8.91 2.61 -5.01
N THR A 6 -8.88 2.18 -3.76
CA THR A 6 -9.97 2.43 -2.80
C THR A 6 -10.04 3.91 -2.44
N LEU A 7 -8.89 4.57 -2.25
CA LEU A 7 -8.81 6.02 -2.00
C LEU A 7 -9.33 6.84 -3.20
N ILE A 8 -8.97 6.48 -4.42
CA ILE A 8 -9.45 7.17 -5.63
C ILE A 8 -10.97 6.98 -5.79
N ARG A 9 -11.51 5.79 -5.50
CA ARG A 9 -12.96 5.56 -5.48
C ARG A 9 -13.66 6.38 -4.41
N LEU A 10 -13.08 6.51 -3.21
CA LEU A 10 -13.63 7.32 -2.12
C LEU A 10 -13.60 8.82 -2.47
N ILE A 11 -12.53 9.32 -3.10
CA ILE A 11 -12.44 10.70 -3.57
C ILE A 11 -13.48 10.96 -4.67
N PHE A 12 -13.71 10.01 -5.57
CA PHE A 12 -14.72 10.12 -6.62
C PHE A 12 -16.15 10.08 -6.04
N LEU A 13 -16.40 9.25 -5.02
CA LEU A 13 -17.65 9.22 -4.26
C LEU A 13 -17.87 10.53 -3.48
N MET A 14 -16.81 11.18 -3.00
CA MET A 14 -16.90 12.49 -2.35
C MET A 14 -17.39 13.58 -3.32
N SER A 15 -16.88 13.62 -4.54
CA SER A 15 -17.32 14.60 -5.53
C SER A 15 -18.78 14.39 -5.96
N ALA A 16 -19.28 13.17 -5.88
CA ALA A 16 -20.70 12.86 -6.11
C ALA A 16 -21.57 13.15 -4.87
N CYS A 17 -21.01 13.07 -3.65
CA CYS A 17 -21.72 13.37 -2.40
C CYS A 17 -21.92 14.86 -2.13
N GLU A 18 -21.17 15.76 -2.76
CA GLU A 18 -21.37 17.21 -2.62
C GLU A 18 -22.78 17.66 -3.03
N ARG A 19 -23.48 16.84 -3.79
CA ARG A 19 -24.87 17.08 -4.23
C ARG A 19 -25.94 16.43 -3.37
N LEU A 20 -25.57 15.57 -2.41
CA LEU A 20 -26.49 14.77 -1.61
C LEU A 20 -26.23 14.98 -0.12
N ASN A 21 -26.99 15.89 0.49
CA ASN A 21 -27.18 16.03 1.95
C ASN A 21 -25.93 16.22 2.82
N SER A 22 -25.88 17.29 3.59
CA SER A 22 -24.76 17.69 4.47
C SER A 22 -24.31 16.61 5.48
N ALA A 23 -25.21 15.74 5.94
CA ALA A 23 -24.90 14.65 6.87
C ALA A 23 -24.03 13.56 6.22
N VAL A 24 -24.32 13.16 4.99
CA VAL A 24 -23.53 12.19 4.22
C VAL A 24 -22.14 12.76 3.91
N PHE A 25 -22.04 14.03 3.62
CA PHE A 25 -20.77 14.72 3.40
C PHE A 25 -19.88 14.71 4.65
N GLN A 26 -20.44 14.93 5.84
CA GLN A 26 -19.71 14.88 7.10
C GLN A 26 -19.18 13.48 7.40
N ILE A 27 -19.99 12.44 7.18
CA ILE A 27 -19.58 11.04 7.36
C ILE A 27 -18.47 10.66 6.38
N CYS A 28 -18.61 11.00 5.11
CA CYS A 28 -17.57 10.76 4.08
C CYS A 28 -16.27 11.50 4.43
N SER A 29 -16.34 12.75 4.90
CA SER A 29 -15.19 13.53 5.34
C SER A 29 -14.49 12.89 6.53
N PHE A 30 -15.24 12.38 7.50
CA PHE A 30 -14.70 11.66 8.66
C PHE A 30 -13.94 10.37 8.23
N ILE A 31 -14.54 9.57 7.37
CA ILE A 31 -13.93 8.34 6.85
C ILE A 31 -12.61 8.66 6.12
N VAL A 32 -12.61 9.65 5.25
CA VAL A 32 -11.41 10.05 4.50
C VAL A 32 -10.30 10.55 5.44
N ARG A 33 -10.62 11.37 6.43
CA ARG A 33 -9.66 11.84 7.43
C ARG A 33 -9.05 10.68 8.21
N THR A 34 -9.86 9.71 8.63
CA THR A 34 -9.40 8.52 9.36
C THR A 34 -8.47 7.68 8.49
N LEU A 35 -8.80 7.46 7.21
CA LEU A 35 -7.95 6.73 6.27
C LEU A 35 -6.63 7.46 6.00
N MET A 36 -6.65 8.78 5.85
CA MET A 36 -5.44 9.57 5.64
C MET A 36 -4.52 9.54 6.86
N SER A 37 -5.08 9.60 8.07
CA SER A 37 -4.33 9.44 9.32
C SER A 37 -3.69 8.05 9.41
N CYS A 38 -4.44 7.00 9.07
CA CYS A 38 -3.93 5.63 9.05
C CYS A 38 -2.73 5.49 8.10
N ILE A 39 -2.83 6.01 6.88
CA ILE A 39 -1.73 5.94 5.91
C ILE A 39 -0.50 6.72 6.39
N ARG A 40 -0.70 7.88 6.99
CA ARG A 40 0.39 8.71 7.53
C ARG A 40 1.11 7.98 8.67
N GLU A 41 0.37 7.47 9.64
CA GLU A 41 0.91 6.72 10.77
C GLU A 41 1.66 5.47 10.30
N PHE A 42 1.10 4.74 9.33
CA PHE A 42 1.75 3.57 8.74
C PHE A 42 3.09 3.91 8.08
N ARG A 43 3.15 4.99 7.31
CA ARG A 43 4.40 5.47 6.71
C ARG A 43 5.44 5.86 7.75
N GLU A 44 5.01 6.54 8.81
CA GLU A 44 5.90 6.93 9.91
C GLU A 44 6.55 5.73 10.61
N ILE A 45 5.83 4.62 10.77
CA ILE A 45 6.37 3.39 11.35
C ILE A 45 7.58 2.91 10.54
N PHE A 46 7.47 2.86 9.21
CA PHE A 46 8.56 2.45 8.33
C PHE A 46 9.71 3.46 8.30
N GLN A 47 9.42 4.76 8.36
CA GLN A 47 10.45 5.80 8.38
C GLN A 47 11.25 5.79 9.69
N ARG A 48 10.56 5.63 10.81
CA ARG A 48 11.17 5.61 12.15
C ARG A 48 11.70 4.23 12.55
N LYS A 49 11.34 3.19 11.81
CA LYS A 49 11.66 1.78 12.14
C LYS A 49 11.32 1.41 13.58
N SER A 50 10.19 1.89 14.05
CA SER A 50 9.76 1.74 15.44
C SER A 50 8.79 0.58 15.60
N MET A 51 9.23 -0.49 16.25
CA MET A 51 8.38 -1.64 16.57
C MET A 51 7.24 -1.31 17.53
N PRO A 52 7.46 -0.54 18.62
CA PRO A 52 6.37 -0.16 19.50
C PRO A 52 5.23 0.58 18.80
N CYS A 53 5.58 1.46 17.85
CA CYS A 53 4.58 2.17 17.05
C CYS A 53 3.75 1.22 16.18
N LEU A 54 4.36 0.14 15.66
CA LEU A 54 3.66 -0.89 14.89
C LEU A 54 2.60 -1.60 15.73
N TYR A 55 2.94 -2.02 16.94
CA TYR A 55 1.99 -2.69 17.85
C TYR A 55 0.84 -1.78 18.24
N LEU A 56 1.13 -0.54 18.62
CA LEU A 56 0.11 0.46 18.94
C LEU A 56 -0.80 0.76 17.74
N PHE A 57 -0.25 0.81 16.54
CA PHE A 57 -1.00 0.99 15.31
C PHE A 57 -1.98 -0.17 15.08
N ILE A 58 -1.51 -1.41 15.19
CA ILE A 58 -2.35 -2.61 15.01
C ILE A 58 -3.49 -2.61 16.05
N GLU A 59 -3.19 -2.37 17.31
CA GLU A 59 -4.19 -2.34 18.39
C GLU A 59 -5.24 -1.24 18.16
N LYS A 60 -4.79 -0.04 17.80
CA LYS A 60 -5.66 1.12 17.54
C LYS A 60 -6.65 0.82 16.40
N TYR A 61 -6.15 0.32 15.27
CA TYR A 61 -6.99 0.11 14.09
C TYR A 61 -7.76 -1.21 14.10
N LYS A 62 -7.34 -2.20 14.87
CA LYS A 62 -8.10 -3.42 15.10
C LYS A 62 -9.45 -3.14 15.77
N ASN A 63 -9.47 -2.16 16.67
CA ASN A 63 -10.67 -1.72 17.39
C ASN A 63 -11.39 -0.54 16.69
N SER A 64 -11.07 -0.26 15.42
CA SER A 64 -11.70 0.81 14.66
C SER A 64 -13.13 0.46 14.26
N ASP A 65 -14.00 1.46 14.22
CA ASP A 65 -15.38 1.35 13.73
C ASP A 65 -15.46 1.00 12.22
N LEU A 66 -14.39 1.30 11.48
CA LEU A 66 -14.29 0.98 10.06
C LEU A 66 -13.83 -0.46 9.88
N LYS A 67 -14.73 -1.31 9.34
CA LYS A 67 -14.47 -2.75 9.11
C LYS A 67 -13.25 -3.00 8.25
N GLU A 68 -12.99 -2.15 7.27
CA GLU A 68 -11.85 -2.25 6.35
C GLU A 68 -10.52 -2.05 7.09
N LEU A 69 -10.46 -1.06 8.00
CA LEU A 69 -9.27 -0.81 8.84
C LEU A 69 -9.06 -1.93 9.85
N SER A 70 -10.14 -2.41 10.47
CA SER A 70 -10.07 -3.54 11.40
C SER A 70 -9.57 -4.82 10.71
N ARG A 71 -10.05 -5.11 9.49
CA ARG A 71 -9.55 -6.23 8.67
C ARG A 71 -8.08 -6.06 8.27
N PHE A 72 -7.69 -4.86 7.90
CA PHE A 72 -6.31 -4.54 7.56
C PHE A 72 -5.38 -4.77 8.77
N ALA A 73 -5.71 -4.23 9.94
CA ALA A 73 -4.95 -4.42 11.17
C ALA A 73 -4.88 -5.89 11.60
N SER A 74 -5.98 -6.63 11.47
CA SER A 74 -6.00 -8.08 11.75
C SER A 74 -5.15 -8.89 10.76
N GLY A 75 -5.07 -8.45 9.51
CA GLY A 75 -4.15 -9.01 8.52
C GLY A 75 -2.70 -8.79 8.88
N LEU A 76 -2.33 -7.58 9.31
CA LEU A 76 -0.98 -7.27 9.80
C LEU A 76 -0.60 -8.10 11.03
N GLU A 77 -1.54 -8.33 11.94
CA GLU A 77 -1.31 -9.16 13.12
C GLU A 77 -1.03 -10.63 12.75
N LYS A 78 -1.73 -11.17 11.76
CA LYS A 78 -1.48 -12.54 11.26
C LYS A 78 -0.10 -12.70 10.65
N ASP A 79 0.36 -11.70 9.92
CA ASP A 79 1.64 -11.69 9.23
C ASP A 79 2.71 -10.88 10.00
N LEU A 80 2.56 -10.79 11.33
CA LEU A 80 3.35 -9.90 12.18
C LEU A 80 4.86 -10.08 11.99
N SER A 81 5.35 -11.31 11.95
CA SER A 81 6.77 -11.60 11.76
C SER A 81 7.32 -11.07 10.43
N ALA A 82 6.54 -11.16 9.37
CA ALA A 82 6.92 -10.62 8.06
C ALA A 82 6.93 -9.09 8.07
N VAL A 83 5.95 -8.48 8.73
CA VAL A 83 5.85 -7.01 8.86
C VAL A 83 6.97 -6.46 9.74
N GLU A 84 7.30 -7.11 10.84
CA GLU A 84 8.44 -6.76 11.70
C GLU A 84 9.76 -6.78 10.93
N ASN A 85 10.01 -7.84 10.17
CA ASN A 85 11.18 -7.95 9.31
C ASN A 85 11.21 -6.84 8.25
N ALA A 86 10.07 -6.49 7.67
CA ALA A 86 9.96 -5.40 6.70
C ALA A 86 10.25 -4.03 7.32
N VAL A 87 9.79 -3.77 8.54
CA VAL A 87 10.06 -2.53 9.28
C VAL A 87 11.53 -2.44 9.71
N ALA A 88 12.09 -3.55 10.21
CA ALA A 88 13.48 -3.62 10.65
C ALA A 88 14.48 -3.54 9.49
N SER A 89 14.11 -4.02 8.31
CA SER A 89 14.98 -4.07 7.14
C SER A 89 15.42 -2.67 6.69
N PRO A 90 16.71 -2.47 6.40
CA PRO A 90 17.19 -1.27 5.75
C PRO A 90 16.83 -1.20 4.26
N LEU A 91 16.38 -2.32 3.69
CA LEU A 91 16.06 -2.41 2.26
C LEU A 91 14.74 -1.71 1.96
N SER A 92 14.76 -0.79 1.01
CA SER A 92 13.56 -0.18 0.48
C SER A 92 12.98 -1.05 -0.64
N ASN A 93 11.65 -1.00 -0.81
CA ASN A 93 10.97 -1.68 -1.91
C ASN A 93 11.29 -1.08 -3.29
N GLY A 94 12.01 0.02 -3.34
CA GLY A 94 12.38 0.74 -4.56
C GLY A 94 13.17 -0.11 -5.56
N PHE A 95 14.06 -0.98 -5.08
CA PHE A 95 14.81 -1.89 -5.93
C PHE A 95 13.89 -2.89 -6.65
N VAL A 96 12.94 -3.48 -5.90
CA VAL A 96 11.97 -4.44 -6.45
C VAL A 96 11.03 -3.77 -7.43
N GLU A 97 10.54 -2.57 -7.12
CA GLU A 97 9.69 -1.78 -8.02
C GLU A 97 10.43 -1.39 -9.30
N GLY A 98 11.68 -0.94 -9.19
CA GLY A 98 12.53 -0.62 -10.33
C GLY A 98 12.78 -1.84 -11.23
N THR A 99 13.09 -2.98 -10.64
CA THR A 99 13.31 -4.24 -11.36
C THR A 99 12.03 -4.71 -12.06
N ASN A 100 10.88 -4.64 -11.40
CA ASN A 100 9.59 -4.98 -11.99
C ASN A 100 9.20 -4.06 -13.14
N SER A 101 9.48 -2.77 -13.03
CA SER A 101 9.24 -1.79 -14.10
C SER A 101 10.12 -2.08 -15.31
N LYS A 102 11.40 -2.39 -15.09
CA LYS A 102 12.37 -2.78 -16.11
C LYS A 102 11.95 -4.08 -16.81
N LEU A 103 11.51 -5.08 -16.04
CA LEU A 103 10.99 -6.34 -16.55
C LEU A 103 9.79 -6.12 -17.48
N LYS A 104 8.84 -5.27 -17.09
CA LYS A 104 7.67 -4.92 -17.91
C LYS A 104 8.08 -4.22 -19.20
N MET A 105 9.06 -3.32 -19.13
CA MET A 105 9.58 -2.63 -20.31
C MET A 105 10.24 -3.60 -21.30
N ILE A 106 11.08 -4.51 -20.81
CA ILE A 106 11.72 -5.55 -21.64
C ILE A 106 10.67 -6.44 -22.29
N LYS A 107 9.66 -6.87 -21.55
CA LYS A 107 8.54 -7.65 -22.08
C LYS A 107 7.79 -6.93 -23.20
N ARG A 108 7.55 -5.64 -23.06
CA ARG A 108 6.89 -4.81 -24.09
C ARG A 108 7.74 -4.69 -25.35
N THR A 109 9.05 -4.45 -25.23
CA THR A 109 9.95 -4.34 -26.38
C THR A 109 10.09 -5.64 -27.15
N MET A 110 9.86 -6.78 -26.50
CA MET A 110 9.90 -8.10 -27.14
C MET A 110 8.52 -8.61 -27.60
N TYR A 111 7.50 -7.76 -27.55
CA TYR A 111 6.13 -8.10 -27.98
C TYR A 111 5.55 -9.38 -27.33
N GLY A 112 5.97 -9.70 -26.11
CA GLY A 112 5.53 -10.88 -25.38
C GLY A 112 6.06 -12.23 -25.88
N ARG A 113 6.94 -12.24 -26.86
CA ARG A 113 7.53 -13.47 -27.47
C ARG A 113 8.77 -13.99 -26.75
N CYS A 114 9.03 -13.47 -25.56
CA CYS A 114 10.22 -13.77 -24.78
C CYS A 114 9.99 -14.97 -23.84
N GLY A 115 10.78 -16.02 -24.00
CA GLY A 115 10.87 -17.09 -23.03
C GLY A 115 11.54 -16.63 -21.72
N LYS A 116 11.34 -17.38 -20.64
CA LYS A 116 11.88 -17.05 -19.31
C LYS A 116 13.40 -16.88 -19.31
N GLU A 117 14.12 -17.73 -20.02
CA GLU A 117 15.59 -17.73 -20.10
C GLU A 117 16.12 -16.48 -20.82
N LEU A 118 15.54 -16.13 -21.95
CA LEU A 118 15.93 -14.94 -22.69
C LEU A 118 15.59 -13.65 -21.93
N LEU A 119 14.48 -13.63 -21.20
CA LEU A 119 14.09 -12.54 -20.36
C LEU A 119 15.08 -12.33 -19.21
N ALA A 120 15.49 -13.41 -18.56
CA ALA A 120 16.49 -13.39 -17.49
C ALA A 120 17.86 -12.92 -18.01
N ALA A 121 18.30 -13.42 -19.13
CA ALA A 121 19.56 -13.01 -19.78
C ALA A 121 19.56 -11.51 -20.10
N LYS A 122 18.48 -10.99 -20.69
CA LYS A 122 18.36 -9.55 -20.97
C LYS A 122 18.31 -8.69 -19.73
N LEU A 123 17.65 -9.16 -18.67
CA LEU A 123 17.59 -8.43 -17.40
C LEU A 123 18.99 -8.30 -16.78
N ILE A 124 19.78 -9.38 -16.79
CA ILE A 124 21.15 -9.41 -16.28
C ILE A 124 22.06 -8.49 -17.10
N LEU A 125 22.02 -8.61 -18.42
CA LEU A 125 22.85 -7.80 -19.32
C LEU A 125 22.50 -6.30 -19.29
N SER A 126 21.26 -5.95 -18.96
CA SER A 126 20.84 -4.55 -18.86
C SER A 126 21.20 -3.89 -17.54
N ASN A 127 21.78 -4.63 -16.58
CA ASN A 127 22.28 -4.12 -15.31
C ASN A 127 23.81 -3.86 -15.31
N GLY A 128 24.46 -4.17 -16.41
CA GLY A 128 25.88 -3.91 -16.60
C GLY A 128 26.20 -2.50 -17.07
#